data_0d32df72c85dd79121c4263115a39f31
#
_entry.id   0d32df72c85dd79121c4263115a39f31
#
_cell.length_a   1.000
_cell.length_b   1.000
_cell.length_c   1.000
_cell.angle_alpha   90.00
_cell.angle_beta   90.00
_cell.angle_gamma   90.00
#
_symmetry.space_group_name_H-M   'P 1'
#
loop_
_entity.id
_entity.type
_entity.pdbx_description
1 polymer ?
#
loop_
_entity_poly.entity_id
_entity_poly.type
_entity_poly.pdbx_seq_one_letter_code
_entity_poly.pdbx_strand_id
1 'polypeptide(L)'
;MDAPYFYVVKFWISPRGAPAVLHWLDSKHSADVVAQPGFRFVRRVKLEEAPPDGWHAYMMIYGLESRAALMRYFESDAPKRYAEERKPFEQHLRTERAWGEIDFKIG
;
A
#
# COMPACT_ATOMS: atom_id res chain seq x y z
N MET A 1 -13.99 -9.11 -6.53
CA MET A 1 -12.67 -9.31 -7.10
C MET A 1 -11.82 -10.17 -6.22
N ASP A 2 -11.02 -11.04 -6.78
CA ASP A 2 -10.23 -11.99 -6.02
C ASP A 2 -8.82 -12.09 -6.58
N ALA A 3 -7.88 -12.53 -5.74
CA ALA A 3 -6.49 -12.76 -6.11
C ALA A 3 -5.89 -13.83 -5.20
N PRO A 4 -4.97 -14.66 -5.71
CA PRO A 4 -4.36 -15.72 -4.91
C PRO A 4 -3.25 -15.23 -3.98
N TYR A 5 -2.72 -14.02 -4.20
CA TYR A 5 -1.59 -13.50 -3.47
C TYR A 5 -1.85 -12.06 -3.05
N PHE A 6 -1.47 -11.70 -1.82
CA PHE A 6 -1.72 -10.36 -1.29
C PHE A 6 -0.43 -9.70 -0.84
N TYR A 7 -0.33 -8.41 -1.12
CA TYR A 7 0.69 -7.51 -0.59
C TYR A 7 -0.01 -6.44 0.23
N VAL A 8 0.36 -6.31 1.49
CA VAL A 8 -0.33 -5.44 2.44
C VAL A 8 0.64 -4.40 2.95
N VAL A 9 0.22 -3.13 2.91
CA VAL A 9 1.01 -2.02 3.45
C VAL A 9 0.15 -1.33 4.50
N LYS A 10 0.48 -1.55 5.77
CA LYS A 10 -0.12 -0.79 6.85
C LYS A 10 0.67 0.50 7.02
N PHE A 11 -0.02 1.62 7.18
CA PHE A 11 0.67 2.88 7.35
C PHE A 11 -0.10 3.81 8.31
N TRP A 12 0.68 4.69 8.94
CA TRP A 12 0.16 5.71 9.84
C TRP A 12 0.55 7.06 9.27
N ILE A 13 -0.41 8.00 9.28
CA ILE A 13 -0.21 9.35 8.77
C ILE A 13 -0.45 10.35 9.89
N SER A 14 0.44 11.32 10.06
CA SER A 14 0.21 12.41 10.99
C SER A 14 -1.01 13.23 10.56
N PRO A 15 -1.78 13.80 11.50
CA PRO A 15 -2.91 14.66 11.12
C PRO A 15 -2.50 15.80 10.20
N ARG A 16 -1.32 16.37 10.40
CA ARG A 16 -0.81 17.48 9.57
C ARG A 16 -0.49 17.02 8.14
N GLY A 17 0.04 15.81 7.98
CA GLY A 17 0.43 15.29 6.66
C GLY A 17 -0.70 14.61 5.92
N ALA A 18 -1.80 14.28 6.59
CA ALA A 18 -2.86 13.46 5.99
C ALA A 18 -3.44 14.02 4.69
N PRO A 19 -3.78 15.31 4.56
CA PRO A 19 -4.34 15.81 3.29
C PRO A 19 -3.41 15.58 2.11
N ALA A 20 -2.12 15.87 2.25
CA ALA A 20 -1.16 15.71 1.15
C ALA A 20 -0.89 14.25 0.82
N VAL A 21 -0.73 13.39 1.84
CA VAL A 21 -0.47 11.96 1.63
C VAL A 21 -1.67 11.29 0.96
N LEU A 22 -2.89 11.55 1.46
CA LEU A 22 -4.09 10.96 0.89
C LEU A 22 -4.32 11.45 -0.54
N HIS A 23 -4.05 12.72 -0.81
CA HIS A 23 -4.17 13.23 -2.17
C HIS A 23 -3.21 12.51 -3.12
N TRP A 24 -1.95 12.31 -2.72
CA TRP A 24 -0.97 11.59 -3.53
C TRP A 24 -1.39 10.14 -3.77
N LEU A 25 -1.86 9.45 -2.73
CA LEU A 25 -2.35 8.07 -2.86
C LEU A 25 -3.53 7.99 -3.82
N ASP A 26 -4.50 8.89 -3.67
CA ASP A 26 -5.76 8.84 -4.43
C ASP A 26 -5.60 9.30 -5.87
N SER A 27 -4.74 10.29 -6.12
CA SER A 27 -4.60 10.88 -7.45
C SER A 27 -3.50 10.22 -8.29
N LYS A 28 -2.55 9.50 -7.69
CA LYS A 28 -1.41 8.98 -8.44
C LYS A 28 -0.91 7.63 -7.98
N HIS A 29 -0.44 7.51 -6.73
CA HIS A 29 0.34 6.35 -6.30
C HIS A 29 -0.41 5.04 -6.39
N SER A 30 -1.63 4.98 -5.90
CA SER A 30 -2.40 3.72 -5.90
C SER A 30 -2.65 3.21 -7.30
N ALA A 31 -2.99 4.10 -8.23
CA ALA A 31 -3.18 3.75 -9.64
C ALA A 31 -1.89 3.28 -10.30
N ASP A 32 -0.77 3.96 -10.00
CA ASP A 32 0.54 3.59 -10.55
C ASP A 32 0.95 2.18 -10.10
N VAL A 33 0.73 1.84 -8.83
CA VAL A 33 1.06 0.51 -8.32
C VAL A 33 0.19 -0.57 -8.95
N VAL A 34 -1.11 -0.34 -9.04
CA VAL A 34 -2.04 -1.31 -9.64
C VAL A 34 -1.76 -1.53 -11.13
N ALA A 35 -1.18 -0.53 -11.80
CA ALA A 35 -0.78 -0.66 -13.20
C ALA A 35 0.45 -1.54 -13.41
N GLN A 36 1.18 -1.91 -12.36
CA GLN A 36 2.34 -2.80 -12.48
C GLN A 36 1.91 -4.22 -12.89
N PRO A 37 2.76 -4.93 -13.67
CA PRO A 37 2.41 -6.27 -14.13
C PRO A 37 2.05 -7.21 -12.99
N GLY A 38 0.93 -7.91 -13.13
CA GLY A 38 0.47 -8.89 -12.17
C GLY A 38 -0.35 -8.36 -11.00
N PHE A 39 -0.44 -7.04 -10.84
CA PHE A 39 -1.34 -6.44 -9.86
C PHE A 39 -2.76 -6.43 -10.42
N ARG A 40 -3.73 -6.82 -9.59
CA ARG A 40 -5.14 -6.95 -10.00
C ARG A 40 -6.03 -5.86 -9.44
N PHE A 41 -5.81 -5.49 -8.18
CA PHE A 41 -6.64 -4.48 -7.52
C PHE A 41 -5.94 -3.92 -6.30
N VAL A 42 -6.50 -2.83 -5.78
CA VAL A 42 -6.11 -2.27 -4.48
C VAL A 42 -7.37 -1.89 -3.71
N ARG A 43 -7.30 -2.05 -2.40
CA ARG A 43 -8.32 -1.57 -1.47
C ARG A 43 -7.63 -0.84 -0.34
N ARG A 44 -8.19 0.27 0.10
CA ARG A 44 -7.71 0.96 1.29
C ARG A 44 -8.74 0.81 2.39
N VAL A 45 -8.28 0.33 3.54
CA VAL A 45 -9.10 0.21 4.74
C VAL A 45 -8.65 1.29 5.70
N LYS A 46 -9.60 2.10 6.19
CA LYS A 46 -9.35 3.04 7.27
C LYS A 46 -9.53 2.27 8.57
N LEU A 47 -8.45 2.11 9.31
CA LEU A 47 -8.49 1.31 10.54
C LEU A 47 -9.06 2.12 11.71
N GLU A 48 -9.79 1.44 12.59
CA GLU A 48 -10.35 2.06 13.79
C GLU A 48 -9.35 2.04 14.96
N GLU A 49 -8.09 2.11 14.64
CA GLU A 49 -7.00 2.14 15.59
C GLU A 49 -6.74 3.58 16.02
N ALA A 50 -6.53 3.78 17.33
CA ALA A 50 -6.27 5.11 17.87
C ALA A 50 -4.93 5.11 18.63
N PRO A 51 -3.80 5.21 17.92
CA PRO A 51 -2.48 5.27 18.54
C PRO A 51 -2.36 6.48 19.49
N PRO A 52 -1.51 6.38 20.53
CA PRO A 52 -1.35 7.49 21.49
C PRO A 52 -0.89 8.81 20.89
N ASP A 53 -0.19 8.77 19.74
CA ASP A 53 0.30 9.98 19.07
C ASP A 53 -0.77 10.67 18.22
N GLY A 54 -1.96 10.08 18.09
CA GLY A 54 -3.05 10.64 17.30
C GLY A 54 -2.92 10.47 15.79
N TRP A 55 -1.96 9.68 15.32
CA TRP A 55 -1.81 9.42 13.89
C TRP A 55 -2.93 8.50 13.40
N HIS A 56 -3.36 8.70 12.16
CA HIS A 56 -4.40 7.90 11.53
C HIS A 56 -3.80 6.65 10.89
N ALA A 57 -4.42 5.50 11.14
CA ALA A 57 -3.95 4.22 10.62
C ALA A 57 -4.79 3.75 9.44
N TYR A 58 -4.11 3.26 8.41
CA TYR A 58 -4.71 2.74 7.18
C TYR A 58 -4.01 1.45 6.76
N MET A 59 -4.69 0.69 5.91
CA MET A 59 -4.11 -0.50 5.31
C MET A 59 -4.42 -0.51 3.82
N MET A 60 -3.38 -0.56 2.98
CA MET A 60 -3.53 -0.80 1.56
C MET A 60 -3.41 -2.30 1.31
N ILE A 61 -4.37 -2.87 0.64
CA ILE A 61 -4.39 -4.30 0.32
C ILE A 61 -4.34 -4.43 -1.19
N TYR A 62 -3.22 -4.98 -1.69
CA TYR A 62 -3.04 -5.23 -3.13
C TYR A 62 -3.23 -6.70 -3.40
N GLY A 63 -4.09 -7.01 -4.37
CA GLY A 63 -4.25 -8.38 -4.86
C GLY A 63 -3.38 -8.58 -6.10
N LEU A 64 -2.64 -9.70 -6.13
CA LEU A 64 -1.72 -10.03 -7.22
C LEU A 64 -2.00 -11.43 -7.76
N GLU A 65 -1.58 -11.66 -9.00
CA GLU A 65 -1.73 -12.97 -9.64
C GLU A 65 -0.77 -14.02 -9.06
N SER A 66 0.36 -13.62 -8.48
CA SER A 66 1.37 -14.57 -7.98
C SER A 66 2.42 -13.88 -7.12
N ARG A 67 3.18 -14.69 -6.37
CA ARG A 67 4.38 -14.23 -5.67
C ARG A 67 5.41 -13.71 -6.65
N ALA A 68 5.56 -14.39 -7.81
CA ALA A 68 6.53 -13.97 -8.83
C ALA A 68 6.27 -12.54 -9.31
N ALA A 69 5.00 -12.16 -9.45
CA ALA A 69 4.64 -10.79 -9.84
C ALA A 69 5.11 -9.78 -8.80
N LEU A 70 4.95 -10.08 -7.51
CA LEU A 70 5.42 -9.19 -6.45
C LEU A 70 6.95 -9.08 -6.45
N MET A 71 7.64 -10.19 -6.63
CA MET A 71 9.11 -10.18 -6.67
C MET A 71 9.63 -9.37 -7.86
N ARG A 72 8.99 -9.50 -9.03
CA ARG A 72 9.32 -8.66 -10.20
C ARG A 72 9.14 -7.18 -9.89
N TYR A 73 8.05 -6.84 -9.22
CA TYR A 73 7.80 -5.46 -8.83
C TYR A 73 8.91 -4.95 -7.91
N PHE A 74 9.30 -5.71 -6.90
CA PHE A 74 10.38 -5.31 -5.98
C PHE A 74 11.72 -5.13 -6.68
N GLU A 75 11.98 -5.89 -7.75
CA GLU A 75 13.22 -5.82 -8.53
C GLU A 75 13.21 -4.72 -9.59
N SER A 76 12.03 -4.17 -9.88
CA SER A 76 11.89 -3.11 -10.89
C SER A 76 12.32 -1.75 -10.33
N ASP A 77 12.32 -0.73 -11.18
CA ASP A 77 12.62 0.64 -10.77
C ASP A 77 11.46 1.32 -10.03
N ALA A 78 10.26 0.72 -10.07
CA ALA A 78 9.07 1.34 -9.51
C ALA A 78 9.18 1.66 -8.02
N PRO A 79 9.64 0.74 -7.14
CA PRO A 79 9.78 1.09 -5.71
C PRO A 79 10.69 2.28 -5.47
N LYS A 80 11.76 2.43 -6.25
CA LYS A 80 12.69 3.57 -6.14
C LYS A 80 12.01 4.87 -6.53
N ARG A 81 11.23 4.85 -7.63
CA ARG A 81 10.46 6.03 -8.05
C ARG A 81 9.48 6.45 -6.97
N TYR A 82 8.77 5.49 -6.39
CA TYR A 82 7.78 5.78 -5.35
C TYR A 82 8.44 6.31 -4.08
N ALA A 83 9.62 5.79 -3.72
CA ALA A 83 10.39 6.30 -2.60
C ALA A 83 10.77 7.77 -2.80
N GLU A 84 11.19 8.14 -4.02
CA GLU A 84 11.48 9.54 -4.35
C GLU A 84 10.22 10.41 -4.23
N GLU A 85 9.09 9.93 -4.71
CA GLU A 85 7.82 10.66 -4.62
C GLU A 85 7.37 10.85 -3.18
N ARG A 86 7.70 9.90 -2.28
CA ARG A 86 7.34 9.97 -0.85
C ARG A 86 8.21 10.92 -0.05
N LYS A 87 9.38 11.28 -0.51
CA LYS A 87 10.32 12.10 0.26
C LYS A 87 9.69 13.32 0.93
N PRO A 88 8.83 14.10 0.26
CA PRO A 88 8.19 15.24 0.90
C PRO A 88 7.30 14.87 2.08
N PHE A 89 6.90 13.60 2.20
CA PHE A 89 5.95 13.13 3.22
C PHE A 89 6.59 12.26 4.29
N GLU A 90 7.88 11.92 4.19
CA GLU A 90 8.52 10.92 5.06
C GLU A 90 8.32 11.19 6.55
N GLN A 91 8.39 12.43 6.96
CA GLN A 91 8.22 12.80 8.37
C GLN A 91 6.77 12.63 8.85
N HIS A 92 5.82 12.47 7.95
CA HIS A 92 4.39 12.33 8.26
C HIS A 92 3.89 10.92 8.05
N LEU A 93 4.77 9.96 7.76
CA LEU A 93 4.37 8.63 7.32
C LEU A 93 5.24 7.55 7.96
N ARG A 94 4.60 6.51 8.51
CA ARG A 94 5.26 5.29 8.96
C ARG A 94 4.61 4.12 8.25
N THR A 95 5.37 3.11 7.86
CA THR A 95 4.85 1.97 7.10
C THR A 95 5.36 0.65 7.64
N GLU A 96 4.49 -0.38 7.54
CA GLU A 96 4.84 -1.78 7.75
C GLU A 96 4.30 -2.57 6.57
N ARG A 97 5.05 -3.56 6.12
CA ARG A 97 4.69 -4.37 4.95
C ARG A 97 4.69 -5.85 5.27
N ALA A 98 3.76 -6.56 4.65
CA ALA A 98 3.69 -8.02 4.72
C ALA A 98 3.13 -8.54 3.40
N TRP A 99 3.44 -9.78 3.08
CA TRP A 99 2.89 -10.42 1.89
C TRP A 99 2.78 -11.92 2.09
N GLY A 100 1.87 -12.52 1.34
CA GLY A 100 1.63 -13.94 1.45
C GLY A 100 0.54 -14.43 0.50
N GLU A 101 0.37 -15.73 0.47
CA GLU A 101 -0.64 -16.37 -0.35
C GLU A 101 -1.92 -16.65 0.44
N ILE A 102 -3.03 -16.70 -0.27
CA ILE A 102 -4.29 -17.17 0.31
C ILE A 102 -4.15 -18.69 0.45
N ASP A 103 -4.18 -19.19 1.67
CA ASP A 103 -4.05 -20.62 1.94
C ASP A 103 -5.37 -21.29 2.34
N PHE A 104 -6.42 -20.50 2.54
CA PHE A 104 -7.75 -20.99 2.88
C PHE A 104 -8.78 -19.96 2.50
N LYS A 105 -9.94 -20.41 2.00
CA LYS A 105 -10.99 -19.47 1.64
C LYS A 105 -12.36 -20.13 1.67
N ILE A 106 -13.34 -19.38 2.17
CA ILE A 106 -14.76 -19.72 2.14
C ILE A 106 -15.51 -18.50 1.61
N GLY A 107 -16.36 -18.70 0.64
CA GLY A 107 -17.12 -17.59 0.07
C GLY A 107 -16.44 -16.85 -1.04
#